data_b744b3b4fb4b8c838f59390ef6114ed8
#
_entry.id   b744b3b4fb4b8c838f59390ef6114ed8
#
_cell.length_a   1.000
_cell.length_b   1.000
_cell.length_c   1.000
_cell.angle_alpha   90.00
_cell.angle_beta   90.00
_cell.angle_gamma   90.00
#
_symmetry.space_group_name_H-M   'P 1'
#
loop_
_entity.id
_entity.type
_entity.pdbx_description
1 polymer ?
#
loop_
_entity_poly.entity_id
_entity_poly.type
_entity_poly.pdbx_seq_one_letter_code
_entity_poly.pdbx_strand_id
1 'polypeptide(L)'
;MSRTIEEKNKALGLKAFDTLFNKRDYVAAEKCLSPHIQHSAHIAPGREGLFNPIKSLPPTLRYEPGTIVAEGDHVIVHGRFSGFGQPVNWIAADIVRINNGVLVEHWDVIQDEATREQSKSGQPMFGDSFATQP
;
A
#
# COMPACT_ATOMS: atom_id res chain seq x y z
N MET A 1 23.40 7.04 15.60
CA MET A 1 23.42 7.80 14.33
C MET A 1 22.03 8.21 13.92
N SER A 2 21.90 9.39 13.35
CA SER A 2 20.59 9.82 12.85
C SER A 2 20.23 9.05 11.59
N ARG A 3 18.94 8.79 11.43
CA ARG A 3 18.43 8.22 10.18
C ARG A 3 18.51 9.25 9.06
N THR A 4 18.75 8.77 7.85
CA THR A 4 18.60 9.60 6.65
C THR A 4 17.12 9.94 6.44
N ILE A 5 16.84 10.95 5.61
CA ILE A 5 15.47 11.30 5.25
C ILE A 5 14.77 10.12 4.56
N GLU A 6 15.49 9.37 3.72
CA GLU A 6 14.95 8.20 3.04
C GLU A 6 14.56 7.11 4.03
N GLU A 7 15.39 6.84 5.04
CA GLU A 7 15.07 5.84 6.07
C GLU A 7 13.84 6.25 6.89
N LYS A 8 13.74 7.53 7.27
CA LYS A 8 12.58 8.06 7.98
C LYS A 8 11.32 7.95 7.14
N ASN A 9 11.41 8.27 5.85
CA ASN A 9 10.27 8.23 4.95
C ASN A 9 9.80 6.80 4.68
N LYS A 10 10.73 5.85 4.55
CA LYS A 10 10.35 4.43 4.44
C LYS A 10 9.60 3.96 5.67
N ALA A 11 10.10 4.30 6.86
CA ALA A 11 9.45 3.93 8.12
C ALA A 11 8.05 4.54 8.22
N LEU A 12 7.89 5.81 7.82
CA LEU A 12 6.60 6.48 7.82
C LEU A 12 5.62 5.82 6.83
N GLY A 13 6.09 5.50 5.63
CA GLY A 13 5.27 4.83 4.62
C GLY A 13 4.75 3.48 5.11
N LEU A 14 5.62 2.65 5.68
CA LEU A 14 5.23 1.36 6.25
C LEU A 14 4.23 1.52 7.38
N LYS A 15 4.46 2.48 8.28
CA LYS A 15 3.55 2.76 9.39
C LYS A 15 2.18 3.22 8.90
N ALA A 16 2.16 4.11 7.91
CA ALA A 16 0.90 4.63 7.37
C ALA A 16 0.07 3.52 6.73
N PHE A 17 0.70 2.66 5.94
CA PHE A 17 0.01 1.56 5.27
C PHE A 17 -0.50 0.51 6.26
N ASP A 18 0.31 0.14 7.24
CA ASP A 18 -0.10 -0.81 8.28
C ASP A 18 -1.26 -0.24 9.11
N THR A 19 -1.16 1.01 9.50
CA THR A 19 -2.19 1.69 10.30
C THR A 19 -3.51 1.78 9.53
N LEU A 20 -3.45 2.11 8.25
CA LEU A 20 -4.63 2.29 7.41
C LEU A 20 -5.28 0.96 7.02
N PHE A 21 -4.50 0.02 6.48
CA PHE A 21 -5.05 -1.19 5.87
C PHE A 21 -5.21 -2.34 6.87
N ASN A 22 -4.24 -2.56 7.74
CA ASN A 22 -4.27 -3.68 8.69
C ASN A 22 -4.95 -3.32 10.00
N LYS A 23 -4.55 -2.24 10.62
CA LYS A 23 -5.14 -1.79 11.89
C LYS A 23 -6.48 -1.07 11.68
N ARG A 24 -6.65 -0.46 10.52
CA ARG A 24 -7.84 0.31 10.17
C ARG A 24 -8.13 1.40 11.21
N ASP A 25 -7.08 1.99 11.74
CA ASP A 25 -7.15 3.07 12.70
C ASP A 25 -7.11 4.41 11.95
N TYR A 26 -8.27 4.91 11.60
CA TYR A 26 -8.40 6.10 10.76
C TYR A 26 -7.96 7.37 11.48
N VAL A 27 -8.13 7.43 12.79
CA VAL A 27 -7.66 8.57 13.58
C VAL A 27 -6.14 8.65 13.56
N ALA A 28 -5.45 7.52 13.75
CA ALA A 28 -3.99 7.47 13.65
C ALA A 28 -3.51 7.69 12.22
N ALA A 29 -4.22 7.15 11.22
CA ALA A 29 -3.87 7.31 9.81
C ALA A 29 -3.94 8.78 9.37
N GLU A 30 -4.91 9.55 9.87
CA GLU A 30 -5.02 10.98 9.57
C GLU A 30 -3.76 11.76 9.95
N LYS A 31 -3.05 11.32 10.97
CA LYS A 31 -1.79 11.98 11.41
C LYS A 31 -0.65 11.75 10.43
N CYS A 32 -0.73 10.72 9.60
CA CYS A 32 0.28 10.38 8.61
C CYS A 32 -0.07 10.93 7.22
N LEU A 33 -1.29 11.42 7.03
CA LEU A 33 -1.83 11.83 5.73
C LEU A 33 -2.30 13.28 5.78
N SER A 34 -1.85 14.08 4.84
CA SER A 34 -2.49 15.36 4.55
C SER A 34 -3.67 15.12 3.59
N PRO A 35 -4.50 16.14 3.30
CA PRO A 35 -5.34 16.12 2.10
C PRO A 35 -4.40 16.05 0.90
N HIS A 36 -4.16 14.82 0.40
CA HIS A 36 -3.09 14.54 -0.55
C HIS A 36 -3.60 14.59 -2.00
N ILE A 37 -2.65 14.76 -2.93
CA ILE A 37 -2.92 14.64 -4.36
C ILE A 37 -3.01 13.15 -4.69
N GLN A 38 -4.15 12.72 -5.23
CA GLN A 38 -4.40 11.32 -5.51
C GLN A 38 -4.37 11.05 -7.01
N HIS A 39 -3.47 10.17 -7.43
CA HIS A 39 -3.35 9.75 -8.83
C HIS A 39 -3.87 8.34 -9.08
N SER A 40 -4.24 7.59 -8.03
CA SER A 40 -4.85 6.28 -8.23
C SER A 40 -6.16 6.43 -8.98
N ALA A 41 -6.32 5.64 -10.03
CA ALA A 41 -7.55 5.66 -10.83
C ALA A 41 -8.77 5.12 -10.07
N HIS A 42 -8.55 4.48 -8.94
CA HIS A 42 -9.59 3.79 -8.17
C HIS A 42 -9.97 4.52 -6.88
N ILE A 43 -9.33 5.65 -6.57
CA ILE A 43 -9.50 6.35 -5.28
C ILE A 43 -9.90 7.79 -5.53
N ALA A 44 -11.00 8.23 -4.91
CA ALA A 44 -11.41 9.62 -4.96
C ALA A 44 -10.43 10.50 -4.16
N PRO A 45 -10.38 11.82 -4.42
CA PRO A 45 -9.42 12.68 -3.75
C PRO A 45 -9.74 12.87 -2.27
N GLY A 46 -8.72 13.25 -1.51
CA GLY A 46 -8.82 13.56 -0.09
C GLY A 46 -8.81 12.33 0.81
N ARG A 47 -8.75 12.59 2.12
CA ARG A 47 -8.75 11.50 3.12
C ARG A 47 -10.01 10.64 3.05
N GLU A 48 -11.16 11.28 2.91
CA GLU A 48 -12.43 10.57 2.83
C GLU A 48 -12.52 9.69 1.60
N GLY A 49 -12.00 10.15 0.46
CA GLY A 49 -11.94 9.36 -0.76
C GLY A 49 -11.13 8.10 -0.61
N LEU A 50 -10.11 8.12 0.24
CA LEU A 50 -9.30 6.95 0.58
C LEU A 50 -9.97 6.10 1.67
N PHE A 51 -10.43 6.72 2.75
CA PHE A 51 -10.94 5.99 3.92
C PHE A 51 -12.29 5.31 3.66
N ASN A 52 -13.20 5.96 2.95
CA ASN A 52 -14.54 5.42 2.73
C ASN A 52 -14.55 4.07 2.00
N PRO A 53 -13.79 3.89 0.89
CA PRO A 53 -13.71 2.56 0.28
C PRO A 53 -13.15 1.50 1.22
N ILE A 54 -12.11 1.84 2.01
CA ILE A 54 -11.50 0.88 2.94
C ILE A 54 -12.48 0.48 4.04
N LYS A 55 -13.25 1.43 4.56
CA LYS A 55 -14.28 1.16 5.58
C LYS A 55 -15.34 0.19 5.09
N SER A 56 -15.60 0.15 3.77
CA SER A 56 -16.59 -0.76 3.19
C SER A 56 -16.05 -2.18 2.95
N LEU A 57 -14.73 -2.39 3.09
CA LEU A 57 -14.12 -3.68 2.85
C LEU A 57 -14.25 -4.62 4.06
N PRO A 58 -14.21 -5.95 3.84
CA PRO A 58 -14.30 -6.91 4.94
C PRO A 58 -13.18 -6.72 5.98
N PRO A 59 -13.41 -7.14 7.23
CA PRO A 59 -12.38 -7.08 8.28
C PRO A 59 -11.19 -8.02 8.01
N THR A 60 -11.33 -8.91 7.04
CA THR A 60 -10.25 -9.82 6.59
C THR A 60 -9.22 -9.15 5.70
N LEU A 61 -9.43 -7.87 5.32
CA LEU A 61 -8.45 -7.14 4.52
C LEU A 61 -7.07 -7.19 5.18
N ARG A 62 -6.07 -7.55 4.39
CA ARG A 62 -4.68 -7.59 4.83
C ARG A 62 -3.78 -6.99 3.79
N TYR A 63 -2.83 -6.17 4.23
CA TYR A 63 -1.76 -5.63 3.41
C TYR A 63 -0.42 -6.20 3.88
N GLU A 64 0.35 -6.74 2.94
CA GLU A 64 1.68 -7.28 3.19
C GLU A 64 2.69 -6.46 2.38
N PRO A 65 3.58 -5.68 3.03
CA PRO A 65 4.65 -5.00 2.33
C PRO A 65 5.79 -5.95 2.00
N GLY A 66 6.40 -5.75 0.84
CA GLY A 66 7.61 -6.45 0.42
C GLY A 66 8.77 -5.47 0.26
N THR A 67 9.33 -5.40 -0.95
CA THR A 67 10.40 -4.47 -1.25
C THR A 67 9.95 -3.03 -1.06
N ILE A 68 10.76 -2.25 -0.35
CA ILE A 68 10.55 -0.82 -0.19
C ILE A 68 11.83 -0.08 -0.50
N VAL A 69 11.73 0.97 -1.31
CA VAL A 69 12.85 1.82 -1.68
C VAL A 69 12.46 3.28 -1.54
N ALA A 70 13.45 4.14 -1.35
CA ALA A 70 13.22 5.58 -1.25
C ALA A 70 14.33 6.35 -1.92
N GLU A 71 13.97 7.45 -2.55
CA GLU A 71 14.89 8.42 -3.10
C GLU A 71 14.31 9.81 -2.86
N GLY A 72 15.06 10.66 -2.17
CA GLY A 72 14.59 11.99 -1.80
C GLY A 72 13.32 11.88 -0.95
N ASP A 73 12.26 12.55 -1.38
CA ASP A 73 10.96 12.57 -0.70
C ASP A 73 9.98 11.49 -1.21
N HIS A 74 10.41 10.64 -2.15
CA HIS A 74 9.58 9.57 -2.72
C HIS A 74 9.90 8.22 -2.09
N VAL A 75 8.86 7.43 -1.85
CA VAL A 75 8.95 6.05 -1.37
C VAL A 75 8.11 5.17 -2.28
N ILE A 76 8.67 4.02 -2.67
CA ILE A 76 7.95 3.00 -3.44
C ILE A 76 7.91 1.73 -2.60
N VAL A 77 6.72 1.17 -2.42
CA VAL A 77 6.54 -0.09 -1.72
C VAL A 77 5.79 -1.07 -2.62
N HIS A 78 6.35 -2.28 -2.76
CA HIS A 78 5.75 -3.39 -3.48
C HIS A 78 5.01 -4.24 -2.45
N GLY A 79 3.71 -4.44 -2.64
CA GLY A 79 2.89 -5.08 -1.61
C GLY A 79 1.77 -5.94 -2.17
N ARG A 80 1.18 -6.74 -1.29
CA ARG A 80 0.03 -7.59 -1.60
C ARG A 80 -1.16 -7.15 -0.75
N PHE A 81 -2.30 -6.94 -1.42
CA PHE A 81 -3.60 -6.79 -0.77
C PHE A 81 -4.39 -8.09 -0.92
N SER A 82 -4.91 -8.60 0.17
CA SER A 82 -5.71 -9.83 0.19
C SER A 82 -6.90 -9.69 1.14
N GLY A 83 -7.84 -10.63 1.08
CA GLY A 83 -8.96 -10.68 2.02
C GLY A 83 -9.98 -9.56 1.87
N PHE A 84 -10.02 -8.89 0.71
CA PHE A 84 -10.92 -7.76 0.49
C PHE A 84 -12.22 -8.13 -0.23
N GLY A 85 -12.59 -9.42 -0.22
CA GLY A 85 -13.87 -9.88 -0.77
C GLY A 85 -13.87 -10.19 -2.25
N GLN A 86 -12.70 -10.19 -2.90
CA GLN A 86 -12.56 -10.52 -4.30
C GLN A 86 -11.87 -11.87 -4.48
N PRO A 87 -12.10 -12.59 -5.61
CA PRO A 87 -11.52 -13.92 -5.83
C PRO A 87 -10.01 -13.89 -6.09
N VAL A 88 -9.44 -12.75 -6.41
CA VAL A 88 -7.99 -12.59 -6.64
C VAL A 88 -7.42 -11.54 -5.70
N ASN A 89 -6.15 -11.73 -5.33
CA ASN A 89 -5.40 -10.69 -4.61
C ASN A 89 -4.90 -9.62 -5.58
N TRP A 90 -4.50 -8.48 -5.05
CA TRP A 90 -3.83 -7.45 -5.82
C TRP A 90 -2.36 -7.35 -5.42
N ILE A 91 -1.50 -7.25 -6.43
CA ILE A 91 -0.11 -6.85 -6.25
C ILE A 91 0.01 -5.41 -6.70
N ALA A 92 0.52 -4.57 -5.83
CA ALA A 92 0.59 -3.14 -6.08
C ALA A 92 2.00 -2.60 -5.87
N ALA A 93 2.39 -1.69 -6.75
CA ALA A 93 3.51 -0.78 -6.50
C ALA A 93 2.88 0.57 -6.13
N ASP A 94 2.96 0.92 -4.86
CA ASP A 94 2.47 2.21 -4.36
C ASP A 94 3.63 3.18 -4.27
N ILE A 95 3.45 4.35 -4.84
CA ILE A 95 4.44 5.43 -4.83
C ILE A 95 3.84 6.56 -4.01
N VAL A 96 4.56 7.01 -2.99
CA VAL A 96 4.12 8.13 -2.16
C VAL A 96 5.21 9.19 -2.09
N ARG A 97 4.79 10.44 -2.07
CA ARG A 97 5.67 11.56 -1.77
C ARG A 97 5.36 12.04 -0.36
N ILE A 98 6.42 12.26 0.41
CA ILE A 98 6.32 12.63 1.82
C ILE A 98 6.98 14.00 2.00
N ASN A 99 6.30 14.90 2.69
CA ASN A 99 6.82 16.23 3.01
C ASN A 99 6.53 16.53 4.47
N ASN A 100 7.56 16.92 5.21
CA ASN A 100 7.45 17.28 6.63
C ASN A 100 6.75 16.19 7.47
N GLY A 101 7.08 14.93 7.21
CA GLY A 101 6.57 13.81 7.98
C GLY A 101 5.14 13.40 7.69
N VAL A 102 4.55 13.87 6.58
CA VAL A 102 3.22 13.45 6.15
C VAL A 102 3.21 13.10 4.66
N LEU A 103 2.35 12.16 4.30
CA LEU A 103 2.12 11.74 2.93
C LEU A 103 1.31 12.84 2.22
N VAL A 104 1.82 13.36 1.11
CA VAL A 104 1.22 14.49 0.39
C VAL A 104 0.80 14.15 -1.04
N GLU A 105 1.23 13.03 -1.58
CA GLU A 105 0.88 12.63 -2.94
C GLU A 105 1.02 11.11 -3.08
N HIS A 106 0.13 10.48 -3.86
CA HIS A 106 0.07 9.03 -4.01
C HIS A 106 -0.22 8.63 -5.46
N TRP A 107 0.55 7.66 -5.96
CA TRP A 107 0.31 6.94 -7.22
C TRP A 107 0.30 5.45 -6.94
N ASP A 108 -0.35 4.67 -7.78
CA ASP A 108 -0.23 3.22 -7.72
C ASP A 108 -0.26 2.57 -9.09
N VAL A 109 0.30 1.36 -9.15
CA VAL A 109 0.17 0.44 -10.28
C VAL A 109 -0.28 -0.88 -9.68
N ILE A 110 -1.44 -1.37 -10.11
CA ILE A 110 -2.08 -2.55 -9.53
C ILE A 110 -2.28 -3.61 -10.60
N GLN A 111 -1.97 -4.87 -10.26
CA GLN A 111 -2.27 -6.04 -11.08
C GLN A 111 -2.95 -7.11 -10.24
N ASP A 112 -3.84 -7.87 -10.87
CA ASP A 112 -4.36 -9.09 -10.26
C ASP A 112 -3.22 -10.08 -10.08
N GLU A 113 -3.17 -10.73 -8.91
CA GLU A 113 -2.12 -11.72 -8.63
C GLU A 113 -2.38 -13.01 -9.41
N ALA A 114 -1.41 -13.42 -10.24
CA ALA A 114 -1.47 -14.67 -10.97
C ALA A 114 -1.26 -15.85 -10.01
N THR A 115 -2.03 -16.92 -10.24
CA THR A 115 -1.79 -18.20 -9.59
C THR A 115 -0.56 -18.87 -10.20
N ARG A 116 -0.11 -19.98 -9.60
CA ARG A 116 1.00 -20.77 -10.14
C ARG A 116 0.69 -21.22 -11.59
N GLU A 117 -0.54 -21.62 -11.84
CA GLU A 117 -0.97 -22.10 -13.16
C GLU A 117 -1.02 -20.98 -14.19
N GLN A 118 -1.30 -19.76 -13.76
CA GLN A 118 -1.40 -18.59 -14.64
C GLN A 118 -0.04 -17.92 -14.91
N SER A 119 0.93 -18.14 -14.03
CA SER A 119 2.23 -17.47 -14.14
C SER A 119 3.06 -18.07 -15.26
N LYS A 120 3.24 -17.33 -16.33
CA LYS A 120 4.02 -17.79 -17.49
C LYS A 120 5.51 -17.90 -17.17
N SER A 121 6.00 -17.10 -16.23
CA SER A 121 7.41 -17.15 -15.80
C SER A 121 7.68 -18.30 -14.84
N GLY A 122 6.62 -18.89 -14.26
CA GLY A 122 6.75 -19.88 -13.19
C GLY A 122 7.16 -19.28 -11.84
N GLN A 123 7.26 -17.95 -11.77
CA GLN A 123 7.66 -17.25 -10.53
C GLN A 123 6.47 -16.48 -9.94
N PRO A 124 6.43 -16.32 -8.60
CA PRO A 124 5.40 -15.52 -7.97
C PRO A 124 5.60 -14.03 -8.26
N MET A 125 4.50 -13.30 -8.32
CA MET A 125 4.53 -11.85 -8.51
C MET A 125 5.00 -11.12 -7.25
N PHE A 126 4.88 -11.76 -6.08
CA PHE A 126 5.20 -11.15 -4.79
C PHE A 126 5.81 -12.20 -3.86
N GLY A 127 6.92 -11.83 -3.17
CA GLY A 127 7.59 -12.73 -2.25
C GLY A 127 8.27 -13.91 -2.95
N ASP A 128 8.48 -14.99 -2.20
CA ASP A 128 9.21 -16.17 -2.66
C ASP A 128 8.29 -17.35 -3.00
N SER A 129 6.99 -17.20 -2.77
CA SER A 129 6.03 -18.27 -2.98
C SER A 129 4.70 -17.71 -3.47
N PHE A 130 3.93 -18.55 -4.16
CA PHE A 130 2.57 -18.21 -4.56
C PHE A 130 1.67 -18.14 -3.33
N ALA A 131 0.66 -17.25 -3.38
CA ALA A 131 -0.32 -17.17 -2.31
C ALA A 131 -1.09 -18.48 -2.20
N THR A 132 -1.40 -18.89 -0.96
CA THR A 132 -2.28 -20.02 -0.74
C THR A 132 -3.70 -19.63 -1.17
N GLN A 133 -4.39 -20.52 -1.86
CA GLN A 133 -5.80 -20.31 -2.20
C GLN A 133 -6.62 -20.36 -0.91
N PRO A 134 -7.60 -19.44 -0.75
CA PRO A 134 -8.49 -19.49 0.40
C PRO A 134 -9.42 -20.71 0.38
#